data_fdb8863bfdfad92728fb9e3abac512c5
#
_entry.id   fdb8863bfdfad92728fb9e3abac512c5
#
_cell.length_a   1.000
_cell.length_b   1.000
_cell.length_c   1.000
_cell.angle_alpha   90.00
_cell.angle_beta   90.00
_cell.angle_gamma   90.00
#
_symmetry.space_group_name_H-M   'P 1'
#
loop_
_entity.id
_entity.type
_entity.pdbx_description
1 polymer ?
#
loop_
_entity_poly.entity_id
_entity_poly.type
_entity_poly.pdbx_seq_one_letter_code
_entity_poly.pdbx_strand_id
1 'polypeptide(L)'
;MPKLTEIEGLVTSPCWDVVVVGAGPAGALAAHGLAMRGLRVLLIEQRHFPRWKVCGACLSLQALAALEAAGLADLVAAQGGLSLQQLQLGVAGLVSSISVGGGRVLSRARLDQALLDAAAAAGAKVLTGTRALVGAAATGTEPQRQVLLQKGTARQTISSKVVLVAAGLSHLAIESEAEITTRIEPRSRMGAGCVLPGEAAELLPGELQMAVGRSGYVGLVRIESGEINLACAFDRAMLRSGGGAAMVCKKIMAEAGFSPLLGLKEAAWQLTAELSRCTIPLAGHRLLLIGDAAGYVEPFTGEGMGWALTSSLVALPLVLRGCEQWDRELESEWQRLHRRWVSARQAPCRALALALRYPKISWGLHRLAGRFPSITSSLIGLMQRPVLPSLRV
;
A
#
# COMPACT_ATOMS: atom_id res chain seq x y z
N MET A 1 -1.42 24.61 -8.16
CA MET A 1 -1.45 23.23 -8.71
C MET A 1 -0.18 23.01 -9.51
N PRO A 2 0.60 21.93 -9.26
CA PRO A 2 1.75 21.64 -10.09
C PRO A 2 1.30 21.39 -11.53
N LYS A 3 2.06 21.93 -12.51
CA LYS A 3 1.78 21.71 -13.94
C LYS A 3 1.99 20.23 -14.27
N LEU A 4 0.93 19.55 -14.70
CA LEU A 4 1.01 18.20 -15.24
C LEU A 4 1.85 18.24 -16.53
N THR A 5 2.79 17.30 -16.65
CA THR A 5 3.64 17.19 -17.82
C THR A 5 2.84 16.56 -18.98
N GLU A 6 2.93 17.11 -20.18
CA GLU A 6 2.38 16.49 -21.38
C GLU A 6 3.38 15.51 -21.99
N ILE A 7 2.87 14.43 -22.61
CA ILE A 7 3.74 13.41 -23.22
C ILE A 7 4.66 14.01 -24.28
N GLU A 8 4.13 14.90 -25.12
CA GLU A 8 4.88 15.51 -26.24
C GLU A 8 6.10 16.32 -25.79
N GLY A 9 6.06 16.94 -24.59
CA GLY A 9 7.19 17.67 -24.02
C GLY A 9 8.30 16.81 -23.42
N LEU A 10 8.10 15.49 -23.31
CA LEU A 10 9.10 14.56 -22.71
C LEU A 10 10.17 14.12 -23.72
N VAL A 11 9.94 14.29 -25.02
CA VAL A 11 10.87 13.87 -26.10
C VAL A 11 12.19 14.64 -26.06
N THR A 12 12.19 15.86 -25.54
CA THR A 12 13.37 16.73 -25.52
C THR A 12 14.37 16.39 -24.40
N SER A 13 14.02 15.52 -23.46
CA SER A 13 14.94 15.07 -22.42
C SER A 13 15.67 13.80 -22.84
N PRO A 14 16.99 13.84 -23.03
CA PRO A 14 17.74 12.72 -23.59
C PRO A 14 17.71 11.45 -22.74
N CYS A 15 17.59 11.58 -21.42
CA CYS A 15 17.48 10.43 -20.50
C CYS A 15 17.03 10.92 -19.12
N TRP A 16 16.12 10.21 -18.47
CA TRP A 16 15.75 10.42 -17.07
C TRP A 16 16.76 9.71 -16.17
N ASP A 17 17.09 10.31 -15.03
CA ASP A 17 17.88 9.58 -14.05
C ASP A 17 17.04 8.46 -13.45
N VAL A 18 15.77 8.76 -13.07
CA VAL A 18 14.84 7.76 -12.56
C VAL A 18 13.44 7.94 -13.15
N VAL A 19 12.87 6.82 -13.58
CA VAL A 19 11.45 6.72 -13.89
C VAL A 19 10.77 5.89 -12.79
N VAL A 20 9.73 6.45 -12.17
CA VAL A 20 8.91 5.77 -11.16
C VAL A 20 7.55 5.44 -11.76
N VAL A 21 7.21 4.16 -11.81
CA VAL A 21 5.95 3.67 -12.37
C VAL A 21 4.97 3.35 -11.24
N GLY A 22 3.92 4.18 -11.12
CA GLY A 22 2.91 4.12 -10.06
C GLY A 22 3.10 5.20 -9.00
N ALA A 23 2.12 6.08 -8.83
CA ALA A 23 2.12 7.19 -7.87
C ALA A 23 1.29 6.88 -6.60
N GLY A 24 1.23 5.62 -6.16
CA GLY A 24 0.79 5.27 -4.81
C GLY A 24 1.83 5.69 -3.77
N PRO A 25 1.59 5.41 -2.46
CA PRO A 25 2.48 5.86 -1.38
C PRO A 25 3.95 5.52 -1.59
N ALA A 26 4.25 4.31 -2.07
CA ALA A 26 5.63 3.91 -2.33
C ALA A 26 6.29 4.73 -3.44
N GLY A 27 5.63 4.85 -4.60
CA GLY A 27 6.21 5.55 -5.73
C GLY A 27 6.31 7.06 -5.51
N ALA A 28 5.29 7.68 -4.94
CA ALA A 28 5.30 9.11 -4.66
C ALA A 28 6.38 9.48 -3.64
N LEU A 29 6.53 8.70 -2.55
CA LEU A 29 7.59 8.94 -1.57
C LEU A 29 8.99 8.72 -2.15
N ALA A 30 9.17 7.69 -2.98
CA ALA A 30 10.44 7.47 -3.67
C ALA A 30 10.77 8.64 -4.62
N ALA A 31 9.80 9.08 -5.41
CA ALA A 31 9.98 10.22 -6.31
C ALA A 31 10.32 11.51 -5.55
N HIS A 32 9.63 11.78 -4.44
CA HIS A 32 9.96 12.89 -3.54
C HIS A 32 11.41 12.81 -3.06
N GLY A 33 11.79 11.68 -2.46
CA GLY A 33 13.13 11.52 -1.88
C GLY A 33 14.27 11.60 -2.91
N LEU A 34 14.06 11.14 -4.14
CA LEU A 34 15.04 11.19 -5.22
C LEU A 34 15.14 12.61 -5.83
N ALA A 35 14.00 13.28 -6.02
CA ALA A 35 13.97 14.65 -6.51
C ALA A 35 14.62 15.62 -5.53
N MET A 36 14.39 15.46 -4.21
CA MET A 36 15.09 16.23 -3.16
C MET A 36 16.62 16.08 -3.20
N ARG A 37 17.13 15.01 -3.84
CA ARG A 37 18.57 14.76 -4.04
C ARG A 37 19.07 15.21 -5.42
N GLY A 38 18.29 16.01 -6.12
CA GLY A 38 18.67 16.64 -7.39
C GLY A 38 18.56 15.74 -8.62
N LEU A 39 18.03 14.52 -8.50
CA LEU A 39 17.82 13.65 -9.68
C LEU A 39 16.66 14.13 -10.52
N ARG A 40 16.77 13.93 -11.84
CA ARG A 40 15.67 14.14 -12.78
C ARG A 40 14.74 12.95 -12.72
N VAL A 41 13.62 13.12 -11.98
CA VAL A 41 12.63 12.07 -11.71
C VAL A 41 11.38 12.31 -12.55
N LEU A 42 10.90 11.25 -13.22
CA LEU A 42 9.58 11.20 -13.85
C LEU A 42 8.71 10.20 -13.10
N LEU A 43 7.63 10.69 -12.46
CA LEU A 43 6.63 9.89 -11.78
C LEU A 43 5.40 9.72 -12.67
N ILE A 44 5.04 8.46 -12.98
CA ILE A 44 3.99 8.12 -13.94
C ILE A 44 2.87 7.37 -13.22
N GLU A 45 1.62 7.77 -13.45
CA GLU A 45 0.45 7.07 -12.92
C GLU A 45 -0.65 6.95 -13.99
N GLN A 46 -1.22 5.77 -14.10
CA GLN A 46 -2.27 5.48 -15.09
C GLN A 46 -3.63 6.11 -14.76
N ARG A 47 -3.87 6.46 -13.50
CA ARG A 47 -5.11 7.09 -13.04
C ARG A 47 -4.91 8.58 -12.83
N HIS A 48 -6.03 9.31 -12.80
CA HIS A 48 -6.05 10.70 -12.35
C HIS A 48 -6.24 10.77 -10.83
N PHE A 49 -5.82 11.86 -10.23
CA PHE A 49 -5.96 12.17 -8.81
C PHE A 49 -6.91 13.35 -8.60
N PRO A 50 -7.54 13.47 -7.41
CA PRO A 50 -7.55 12.49 -6.33
C PRO A 50 -8.31 11.22 -6.71
N ARG A 51 -7.91 10.07 -6.17
CA ARG A 51 -8.59 8.80 -6.42
C ARG A 51 -8.76 7.98 -5.14
N TRP A 52 -9.92 7.38 -5.00
CA TRP A 52 -10.13 6.39 -3.96
C TRP A 52 -9.51 5.05 -4.35
N LYS A 53 -8.99 4.33 -3.37
CA LYS A 53 -8.42 2.98 -3.53
C LYS A 53 -8.78 2.13 -2.31
N VAL A 54 -9.14 0.86 -2.52
CA VAL A 54 -9.43 -0.08 -1.44
C VAL A 54 -8.27 -0.14 -0.46
N CYS A 55 -8.52 0.28 0.79
CA CYS A 55 -7.56 0.35 1.88
C CYS A 55 -8.30 0.57 3.19
N GLY A 56 -7.75 0.12 4.31
CA GLY A 56 -8.29 0.41 5.65
C GLY A 56 -8.14 1.86 6.11
N ALA A 57 -7.51 2.73 5.33
CA ALA A 57 -7.25 4.15 5.64
C ALA A 57 -6.46 4.40 6.95
N CYS A 58 -5.88 3.36 7.56
CA CYS A 58 -5.09 3.47 8.79
C CYS A 58 -3.60 3.55 8.46
N LEU A 59 -2.93 4.57 9.01
CA LEU A 59 -1.48 4.71 8.99
C LEU A 59 -0.92 4.26 10.34
N SER A 60 -0.09 3.24 10.32
CA SER A 60 0.62 2.75 11.50
C SER A 60 1.75 3.70 11.91
N LEU A 61 2.30 3.51 13.12
CA LEU A 61 3.49 4.23 13.57
C LEU A 61 4.67 4.07 12.60
N GLN A 62 4.81 2.90 11.97
CA GLN A 62 5.82 2.67 10.94
C GLN A 62 5.61 3.57 9.72
N ALA A 63 4.36 3.77 9.28
CA ALA A 63 4.05 4.66 8.17
C ALA A 63 4.35 6.12 8.51
N LEU A 64 3.99 6.57 9.72
CA LEU A 64 4.26 7.93 10.19
C LEU A 64 5.76 8.19 10.33
N ALA A 65 6.51 7.26 10.91
CA ALA A 65 7.97 7.37 11.01
C ALA A 65 8.66 7.40 9.63
N ALA A 66 8.14 6.65 8.65
CA ALA A 66 8.65 6.70 7.29
C ALA A 66 8.41 8.07 6.62
N LEU A 67 7.26 8.68 6.85
CA LEU A 67 6.98 10.05 6.40
C LEU A 67 7.88 11.08 7.08
N GLU A 68 8.05 10.97 8.40
CA GLU A 68 8.97 11.83 9.17
C GLU A 68 10.41 11.73 8.65
N ALA A 69 10.92 10.52 8.42
CA ALA A 69 12.24 10.28 7.86
C ALA A 69 12.43 10.86 6.44
N ALA A 70 11.32 11.08 5.71
CA ALA A 70 11.32 11.74 4.42
C ALA A 70 11.13 13.27 4.51
N GLY A 71 11.06 13.86 5.71
CA GLY A 71 10.80 15.29 5.91
C GLY A 71 9.32 15.68 5.73
N LEU A 72 8.39 14.72 5.83
CA LEU A 72 6.95 14.90 5.64
C LEU A 72 6.16 14.60 6.92
N ALA A 73 6.70 14.93 8.11
CA ALA A 73 6.10 14.63 9.41
C ALA A 73 4.66 15.19 9.54
N ASP A 74 4.44 16.40 9.07
CA ASP A 74 3.16 17.12 9.21
C ASP A 74 2.14 16.78 8.13
N LEU A 75 2.53 16.02 7.09
CA LEU A 75 1.69 15.77 5.92
C LEU A 75 0.31 15.23 6.30
N VAL A 76 0.26 14.23 7.17
CA VAL A 76 -1.00 13.58 7.57
C VAL A 76 -1.89 14.53 8.39
N ALA A 77 -1.29 15.29 9.31
CA ALA A 77 -2.02 16.24 10.14
C ALA A 77 -2.56 17.40 9.29
N ALA A 78 -1.76 17.92 8.36
CA ALA A 78 -2.16 18.99 7.43
C ALA A 78 -3.32 18.59 6.51
N GLN A 79 -3.51 17.30 6.27
CA GLN A 79 -4.64 16.76 5.50
C GLN A 79 -5.86 16.41 6.36
N GLY A 80 -5.86 16.75 7.65
CA GLY A 80 -6.97 16.48 8.57
C GLY A 80 -6.98 15.05 9.10
N GLY A 81 -5.85 14.36 9.09
CA GLY A 81 -5.73 12.97 9.58
C GLY A 81 -6.13 12.83 11.05
N LEU A 82 -7.07 11.93 11.33
CA LEU A 82 -7.63 11.70 12.67
C LEU A 82 -6.71 10.78 13.48
N SER A 83 -6.60 11.01 14.81
CA SER A 83 -5.85 10.11 15.69
C SER A 83 -6.60 8.80 15.86
N LEU A 84 -5.92 7.67 15.69
CA LEU A 84 -6.47 6.34 15.99
C LEU A 84 -6.24 6.04 17.48
N GLN A 85 -7.30 5.81 18.23
CA GLN A 85 -7.26 5.66 19.69
C GLN A 85 -7.76 4.30 20.15
N GLN A 86 -8.72 3.72 19.45
CA GLN A 86 -9.43 2.54 19.90
C GLN A 86 -9.70 1.54 18.79
N LEU A 87 -9.51 0.27 19.10
CA LEU A 87 -9.87 -0.87 18.27
C LEU A 87 -11.05 -1.61 18.92
N GLN A 88 -12.18 -1.66 18.24
CA GLN A 88 -13.30 -2.53 18.55
C GLN A 88 -13.13 -3.83 17.76
N LEU A 89 -12.72 -4.90 18.42
CA LEU A 89 -12.50 -6.20 17.78
C LEU A 89 -13.68 -7.13 18.06
N GLY A 90 -14.40 -7.50 17.02
CA GLY A 90 -15.52 -8.45 17.10
C GLY A 90 -15.12 -9.83 16.56
N VAL A 91 -15.34 -10.89 17.34
CA VAL A 91 -15.06 -12.27 16.98
C VAL A 91 -16.12 -13.18 17.58
N ALA A 92 -16.79 -13.99 16.78
CA ALA A 92 -17.78 -14.98 17.21
C ALA A 92 -18.86 -14.39 18.15
N GLY A 93 -19.38 -13.22 17.82
CA GLY A 93 -20.45 -12.54 18.55
C GLY A 93 -20.00 -11.74 19.78
N LEU A 94 -18.70 -11.75 20.10
CA LEU A 94 -18.13 -11.00 21.23
C LEU A 94 -17.32 -9.81 20.71
N VAL A 95 -17.61 -8.61 21.20
CA VAL A 95 -16.87 -7.39 20.89
C VAL A 95 -16.03 -6.97 22.09
N SER A 96 -14.75 -6.74 21.88
CA SER A 96 -13.83 -6.21 22.88
C SER A 96 -13.23 -4.89 22.41
N SER A 97 -13.07 -3.96 23.35
CA SER A 97 -12.42 -2.68 23.12
C SER A 97 -10.96 -2.73 23.57
N ILE A 98 -10.04 -2.36 22.69
CA ILE A 98 -8.61 -2.37 22.92
C ILE A 98 -8.08 -0.96 22.64
N SER A 99 -7.41 -0.35 23.63
CA SER A 99 -6.73 0.92 23.42
C SER A 99 -5.54 0.71 22.48
N VAL A 100 -5.49 1.48 21.39
CA VAL A 100 -4.39 1.50 20.45
C VAL A 100 -3.88 2.93 20.34
N GLY A 101 -2.57 3.12 20.43
CA GLY A 101 -1.97 4.45 20.45
C GLY A 101 -1.15 4.74 19.20
N GLY A 102 -1.20 6.00 18.74
CA GLY A 102 -0.20 6.57 17.85
C GLY A 102 -0.43 6.42 16.34
N GLY A 103 -1.40 5.64 15.90
CA GLY A 103 -1.78 5.58 14.48
C GLY A 103 -2.62 6.79 14.05
N ARG A 104 -2.79 6.95 12.74
CA ARG A 104 -3.65 7.98 12.15
C ARG A 104 -4.61 7.35 11.14
N VAL A 105 -5.75 8.00 10.95
CA VAL A 105 -6.72 7.67 9.89
C VAL A 105 -6.72 8.80 8.87
N LEU A 106 -6.47 8.47 7.62
CA LEU A 106 -6.53 9.40 6.50
C LEU A 106 -6.92 8.64 5.24
N SER A 107 -7.87 9.18 4.48
CA SER A 107 -8.29 8.56 3.22
C SER A 107 -7.13 8.45 2.23
N ARG A 108 -7.17 7.41 1.39
CA ARG A 108 -6.18 7.22 0.32
C ARG A 108 -6.27 8.33 -0.73
N ALA A 109 -7.44 8.93 -0.91
CA ALA A 109 -7.61 10.03 -1.84
C ALA A 109 -6.77 11.24 -1.41
N ARG A 110 -6.82 11.61 -0.12
CA ARG A 110 -6.02 12.72 0.42
C ARG A 110 -4.55 12.37 0.60
N LEU A 111 -4.24 11.20 1.15
CA LEU A 111 -2.85 10.78 1.36
C LEU A 111 -2.08 10.70 0.03
N ASP A 112 -2.65 10.00 -0.96
CA ASP A 112 -1.98 9.79 -2.24
C ASP A 112 -1.79 11.12 -2.98
N GLN A 113 -2.81 12.03 -2.94
CA GLN A 113 -2.70 13.37 -3.52
C GLN A 113 -1.61 14.19 -2.84
N ALA A 114 -1.59 14.23 -1.50
CA ALA A 114 -0.59 15.01 -0.76
C ALA A 114 0.85 14.52 -1.02
N LEU A 115 1.06 13.20 -1.13
CA LEU A 115 2.36 12.64 -1.49
C LEU A 115 2.75 12.96 -2.93
N LEU A 116 1.80 12.95 -3.86
CA LEU A 116 2.02 13.36 -5.24
C LEU A 116 2.44 14.83 -5.33
N ASP A 117 1.74 15.71 -4.60
CA ASP A 117 2.03 17.13 -4.54
C ASP A 117 3.40 17.40 -3.91
N ALA A 118 3.77 16.66 -2.85
CA ALA A 118 5.08 16.73 -2.24
C ALA A 118 6.20 16.31 -3.23
N ALA A 119 5.98 15.25 -4.01
CA ALA A 119 6.92 14.81 -5.02
C ALA A 119 7.10 15.88 -6.12
N ALA A 120 6.00 16.49 -6.59
CA ALA A 120 6.05 17.56 -7.56
C ALA A 120 6.72 18.83 -7.03
N ALA A 121 6.45 19.19 -5.77
CA ALA A 121 7.10 20.33 -5.11
C ALA A 121 8.61 20.12 -4.93
N ALA A 122 9.05 18.88 -4.72
CA ALA A 122 10.47 18.49 -4.67
C ALA A 122 11.17 18.53 -6.05
N GLY A 123 10.43 18.74 -7.15
CA GLY A 123 10.96 18.84 -8.52
C GLY A 123 10.75 17.61 -9.39
N ALA A 124 10.08 16.56 -8.91
CA ALA A 124 9.70 15.45 -9.76
C ALA A 124 8.70 15.91 -10.83
N LYS A 125 8.90 15.48 -12.06
CA LYS A 125 7.88 15.64 -13.11
C LYS A 125 6.80 14.58 -12.93
N VAL A 126 5.53 14.98 -12.95
CA VAL A 126 4.39 14.10 -12.72
C VAL A 126 3.55 13.96 -13.96
N LEU A 127 3.25 12.74 -14.34
CA LEU A 127 2.44 12.38 -15.50
C LEU A 127 1.31 11.45 -15.07
N THR A 128 0.09 11.98 -14.97
CA THR A 128 -1.12 11.21 -14.64
C THR A 128 -1.93 10.84 -15.88
N GLY A 129 -2.86 9.88 -15.76
CA GLY A 129 -3.65 9.38 -16.90
C GLY A 129 -2.80 8.68 -17.95
N THR A 130 -1.60 8.22 -17.59
CA THR A 130 -0.64 7.61 -18.51
C THR A 130 -0.20 6.25 -18.02
N ARG A 131 -0.35 5.25 -18.85
CA ARG A 131 0.16 3.91 -18.60
C ARG A 131 1.64 3.85 -18.97
N ALA A 132 2.44 3.24 -18.12
CA ALA A 132 3.83 2.92 -18.39
C ALA A 132 4.02 1.40 -18.46
N LEU A 133 4.82 0.95 -19.41
CA LEU A 133 5.26 -0.43 -19.56
C LEU A 133 6.77 -0.44 -19.66
N VAL A 134 7.42 -1.09 -18.71
CA VAL A 134 8.88 -1.21 -18.66
C VAL A 134 9.30 -2.28 -19.66
N GLY A 135 10.13 -1.92 -20.63
CA GLY A 135 10.63 -2.84 -21.65
C GLY A 135 11.58 -3.89 -21.07
N ALA A 136 11.74 -5.01 -21.76
CA ALA A 136 12.68 -6.06 -21.38
C ALA A 136 14.13 -5.54 -21.47
N ALA A 137 15.03 -6.12 -20.65
CA ALA A 137 16.46 -5.95 -20.81
C ALA A 137 16.98 -7.01 -21.79
N ALA A 138 17.30 -6.61 -23.02
CA ALA A 138 17.65 -7.56 -24.07
C ALA A 138 18.94 -8.34 -23.74
N THR A 139 19.97 -7.66 -23.24
CA THR A 139 21.28 -8.27 -22.93
C THR A 139 21.68 -8.14 -21.45
N GLY A 140 21.01 -7.29 -20.68
CA GLY A 140 21.36 -6.97 -19.30
C GLY A 140 22.63 -6.13 -19.14
N THR A 141 23.10 -5.52 -20.22
CA THR A 141 24.30 -4.65 -20.24
C THR A 141 23.99 -3.24 -20.73
N GLU A 142 22.74 -2.95 -21.11
CA GLU A 142 22.33 -1.65 -21.62
C GLU A 142 22.55 -0.56 -20.57
N PRO A 143 23.05 0.64 -20.98
CA PRO A 143 23.30 1.75 -20.06
C PRO A 143 22.03 2.39 -19.54
N GLN A 144 20.87 2.09 -20.14
CA GLN A 144 19.57 2.65 -19.83
C GLN A 144 18.47 1.62 -20.01
N ARG A 145 17.37 1.81 -19.26
CA ARG A 145 16.15 1.02 -19.38
C ARG A 145 15.11 1.80 -20.19
N GLN A 146 14.43 1.11 -21.12
CA GLN A 146 13.34 1.70 -21.90
C GLN A 146 12.01 1.58 -21.16
N VAL A 147 11.19 2.63 -21.26
CA VAL A 147 9.83 2.66 -20.73
C VAL A 147 8.89 3.19 -21.82
N LEU A 148 7.92 2.37 -22.22
CA LEU A 148 6.86 2.76 -23.13
C LEU A 148 5.74 3.45 -22.36
N LEU A 149 5.43 4.68 -22.76
CA LEU A 149 4.31 5.48 -22.26
C LEU A 149 3.13 5.37 -23.21
N GLN A 150 1.93 5.27 -22.65
CA GLN A 150 0.68 5.27 -23.40
C GLN A 150 -0.36 6.17 -22.74
N LYS A 151 -0.87 7.17 -23.46
CA LYS A 151 -1.96 8.07 -23.05
C LYS A 151 -2.96 8.17 -24.20
N GLY A 152 -4.14 7.53 -24.02
CA GLY A 152 -5.07 7.36 -25.14
C GLY A 152 -4.43 6.58 -26.29
N THR A 153 -4.39 7.18 -27.47
CA THR A 153 -3.74 6.61 -28.67
C THR A 153 -2.26 6.97 -28.78
N ALA A 154 -1.79 7.98 -28.07
CA ALA A 154 -0.41 8.43 -28.11
C ALA A 154 0.51 7.42 -27.41
N ARG A 155 1.62 7.08 -28.07
CA ARG A 155 2.67 6.20 -27.53
C ARG A 155 4.02 6.86 -27.67
N GLN A 156 4.85 6.74 -26.66
CA GLN A 156 6.20 7.28 -26.64
C GLN A 156 7.11 6.39 -25.82
N THR A 157 8.30 6.12 -26.32
CA THR A 157 9.35 5.44 -25.55
C THR A 157 10.33 6.46 -24.99
N ILE A 158 10.62 6.35 -23.72
CA ILE A 158 11.61 7.15 -22.99
C ILE A 158 12.69 6.25 -22.40
N SER A 159 13.84 6.83 -22.08
CA SER A 159 14.97 6.13 -21.48
C SER A 159 15.20 6.60 -20.04
N SER A 160 15.63 5.68 -19.17
CA SER A 160 15.97 5.96 -17.78
C SER A 160 17.23 5.20 -17.34
N LYS A 161 18.05 5.80 -16.47
CA LYS A 161 19.18 5.08 -15.86
C LYS A 161 18.71 4.00 -14.90
N VAL A 162 17.66 4.27 -14.11
CA VAL A 162 17.03 3.32 -13.18
C VAL A 162 15.51 3.46 -13.26
N VAL A 163 14.79 2.34 -13.22
CA VAL A 163 13.33 2.31 -13.12
C VAL A 163 12.91 1.74 -11.79
N LEU A 164 12.00 2.44 -11.09
CA LEU A 164 11.30 1.94 -9.91
C LEU A 164 9.88 1.53 -10.29
N VAL A 165 9.53 0.28 -10.08
CA VAL A 165 8.16 -0.21 -10.28
C VAL A 165 7.42 -0.23 -8.95
N ALA A 166 6.48 0.68 -8.80
CA ALA A 166 5.59 0.86 -7.66
C ALA A 166 4.10 0.67 -8.05
N ALA A 167 3.84 -0.20 -9.02
CA ALA A 167 2.52 -0.37 -9.66
C ALA A 167 1.44 -1.01 -8.77
N GLY A 168 1.76 -1.30 -7.50
CA GLY A 168 0.85 -1.91 -6.54
C GLY A 168 0.55 -3.37 -6.91
N LEU A 169 -0.71 -3.79 -6.73
CA LEU A 169 -1.14 -5.15 -7.01
C LEU A 169 -1.35 -5.44 -8.51
N SER A 170 -1.26 -4.44 -9.38
CA SER A 170 -1.41 -4.64 -10.83
C SER A 170 -0.05 -4.92 -11.46
N HIS A 171 0.17 -6.15 -11.94
CA HIS A 171 1.47 -6.61 -12.49
C HIS A 171 1.75 -6.20 -13.93
N LEU A 172 0.94 -5.35 -14.51
CA LEU A 172 0.97 -5.00 -15.93
C LEU A 172 2.00 -3.90 -16.28
N ALA A 173 2.93 -3.59 -15.38
CA ALA A 173 3.90 -2.51 -15.59
C ALA A 173 5.24 -2.97 -16.20
N ILE A 174 5.46 -4.27 -16.31
CA ILE A 174 6.69 -4.85 -16.88
C ILE A 174 6.32 -5.70 -18.08
N GLU A 175 6.97 -5.46 -19.21
CA GLU A 175 6.91 -6.33 -20.37
C GLU A 175 7.53 -7.67 -19.99
N SER A 176 6.94 -8.76 -20.46
CA SER A 176 7.28 -10.14 -20.10
C SER A 176 8.80 -10.36 -19.93
N GLU A 177 9.33 -10.07 -18.75
CA GLU A 177 10.65 -10.57 -18.37
C GLU A 177 10.46 -12.01 -17.87
N ALA A 178 11.10 -12.94 -18.58
CA ALA A 178 11.03 -14.36 -18.26
C ALA A 178 11.50 -14.66 -16.81
N GLU A 179 12.21 -13.73 -16.17
CA GLU A 179 12.80 -13.91 -14.85
C GLU A 179 11.94 -13.37 -13.70
N ILE A 180 11.13 -12.32 -13.90
CA ILE A 180 10.30 -11.73 -12.82
C ILE A 180 8.93 -12.38 -12.80
N THR A 181 8.68 -13.20 -11.81
CA THR A 181 7.41 -13.89 -11.65
C THR A 181 6.71 -13.49 -10.36
N THR A 182 5.39 -13.35 -10.43
CA THR A 182 4.55 -13.18 -9.24
C THR A 182 3.73 -14.42 -9.00
N ARG A 183 3.87 -14.97 -7.80
CA ARG A 183 3.10 -16.11 -7.32
C ARG A 183 2.03 -15.64 -6.35
N ILE A 184 0.79 -15.96 -6.64
CA ILE A 184 -0.34 -15.75 -5.73
C ILE A 184 -0.39 -16.92 -4.76
N GLU A 185 -0.55 -16.65 -3.46
CA GLU A 185 -0.68 -17.70 -2.45
C GLU A 185 -2.01 -18.46 -2.66
N PRO A 186 -2.03 -19.80 -2.58
CA PRO A 186 -3.21 -20.62 -2.94
C PRO A 186 -4.48 -20.28 -2.17
N ARG A 187 -4.34 -19.75 -0.95
CA ARG A 187 -5.44 -19.32 -0.09
C ARG A 187 -5.55 -17.81 0.04
N SER A 188 -5.04 -17.07 -0.95
CA SER A 188 -5.12 -15.62 -0.92
C SER A 188 -6.58 -15.15 -0.93
N ARG A 189 -6.91 -14.23 -0.02
CA ARG A 189 -8.17 -13.51 -0.03
C ARG A 189 -8.18 -12.41 -1.07
N MET A 190 -9.37 -12.02 -1.49
CA MET A 190 -9.60 -10.81 -2.28
C MET A 190 -9.98 -9.67 -1.34
N GLY A 191 -9.52 -8.47 -1.67
CA GLY A 191 -9.97 -7.27 -1.01
C GLY A 191 -11.19 -6.69 -1.70
N ALA A 192 -12.04 -6.05 -0.91
CA ALA A 192 -13.10 -5.18 -1.42
C ALA A 192 -13.26 -3.99 -0.47
N GLY A 193 -13.88 -2.93 -0.95
CA GLY A 193 -14.19 -1.80 -0.10
C GLY A 193 -15.10 -0.82 -0.80
N CYS A 194 -15.62 0.09 -0.01
CA CYS A 194 -16.46 1.20 -0.42
C CYS A 194 -16.37 2.34 0.61
N VAL A 195 -16.96 3.48 0.28
CA VAL A 195 -17.20 4.58 1.21
C VAL A 195 -18.70 4.66 1.43
N LEU A 196 -19.10 4.80 2.68
CA LEU A 196 -20.49 4.92 3.11
C LEU A 196 -20.71 6.28 3.77
N PRO A 197 -21.96 6.81 3.76
CA PRO A 197 -22.32 8.00 4.52
C PRO A 197 -21.97 7.87 6.00
N GLY A 198 -21.72 8.98 6.67
CA GLY A 198 -21.31 8.98 8.08
C GLY A 198 -22.31 8.35 9.04
N GLU A 199 -23.58 8.40 8.72
CA GLU A 199 -24.69 7.78 9.48
C GLU A 199 -24.83 6.26 9.25
N ALA A 200 -24.06 5.68 8.33
CA ALA A 200 -24.14 4.25 8.03
C ALA A 200 -23.74 3.34 9.20
N ALA A 201 -22.96 3.86 10.16
CA ALA A 201 -22.54 3.16 11.36
C ALA A 201 -22.40 4.12 12.55
N GLU A 202 -22.70 3.64 13.75
CA GLU A 202 -22.35 4.29 15.02
C GLU A 202 -20.85 4.06 15.28
N LEU A 203 -20.00 4.92 14.72
CA LEU A 203 -18.55 4.83 14.79
C LEU A 203 -17.98 6.21 15.10
N LEU A 204 -17.26 6.34 16.21
CA LEU A 204 -16.67 7.60 16.62
C LEU A 204 -15.38 7.90 15.83
N PRO A 205 -15.01 9.18 15.65
CA PRO A 205 -13.69 9.52 15.14
C PRO A 205 -12.58 8.92 16.00
N GLY A 206 -11.60 8.28 15.39
CA GLY A 206 -10.51 7.62 16.10
C GLY A 206 -10.78 6.18 16.54
N GLU A 207 -11.96 5.66 16.23
CA GLU A 207 -12.27 4.24 16.40
C GLU A 207 -12.06 3.47 15.10
N LEU A 208 -11.47 2.27 15.23
CA LEU A 208 -11.41 1.24 14.20
C LEU A 208 -12.30 0.07 14.64
N GLN A 209 -13.32 -0.27 13.89
CA GLN A 209 -14.04 -1.53 14.06
C GLN A 209 -13.46 -2.60 13.17
N MET A 210 -13.12 -3.75 13.75
CA MET A 210 -12.63 -4.94 13.04
C MET A 210 -13.54 -6.13 13.34
N ALA A 211 -14.31 -6.52 12.37
CA ALA A 211 -15.17 -7.70 12.42
C ALA A 211 -14.45 -8.90 11.80
N VAL A 212 -14.29 -9.98 12.53
CA VAL A 212 -13.68 -11.23 12.09
C VAL A 212 -14.73 -12.32 12.00
N GLY A 213 -14.98 -12.83 10.80
CA GLY A 213 -15.89 -13.93 10.53
C GLY A 213 -15.17 -15.13 9.90
N ARG A 214 -15.93 -16.19 9.62
CA ARG A 214 -15.40 -17.43 9.02
C ARG A 214 -14.81 -17.22 7.64
N SER A 215 -15.40 -16.31 6.86
CA SER A 215 -15.07 -16.09 5.45
C SER A 215 -14.08 -14.94 5.22
N GLY A 216 -13.69 -14.24 6.27
CA GLY A 216 -12.84 -13.07 6.14
C GLY A 216 -12.99 -12.10 7.29
N TYR A 217 -12.65 -10.84 7.04
CA TYR A 217 -12.80 -9.76 8.01
C TYR A 217 -13.21 -8.45 7.32
N VAL A 218 -13.78 -7.55 8.10
CA VAL A 218 -14.20 -6.21 7.68
C VAL A 218 -13.61 -5.19 8.66
N GLY A 219 -13.00 -4.14 8.13
CA GLY A 219 -12.52 -3.00 8.89
C GLY A 219 -13.29 -1.73 8.51
N LEU A 220 -13.67 -0.93 9.50
CA LEU A 220 -14.37 0.34 9.33
C LEU A 220 -13.67 1.43 10.13
N VAL A 221 -13.49 2.58 9.50
CA VAL A 221 -13.00 3.79 10.17
C VAL A 221 -13.77 5.01 9.64
N ARG A 222 -13.98 6.00 10.50
CA ARG A 222 -14.44 7.31 10.07
C ARG A 222 -13.24 8.10 9.56
N ILE A 223 -13.29 8.52 8.30
CA ILE A 223 -12.25 9.32 7.67
C ILE A 223 -12.48 10.82 7.89
N GLU A 224 -11.54 11.64 7.48
CA GLU A 224 -11.51 13.10 7.69
C GLU A 224 -12.68 13.87 7.07
N SER A 225 -13.36 13.28 6.09
CA SER A 225 -14.59 13.85 5.52
C SER A 225 -15.85 13.60 6.35
N GLY A 226 -15.74 12.78 7.40
CA GLY A 226 -16.88 12.31 8.20
C GLY A 226 -17.54 11.04 7.66
N GLU A 227 -17.21 10.60 6.46
CA GLU A 227 -17.69 9.35 5.86
C GLU A 227 -17.05 8.12 6.51
N ILE A 228 -17.66 6.96 6.31
CA ILE A 228 -17.13 5.67 6.75
C ILE A 228 -16.37 5.00 5.61
N ASN A 229 -15.08 4.84 5.76
CA ASN A 229 -14.28 4.02 4.88
C ASN A 229 -14.34 2.56 5.33
N LEU A 230 -14.82 1.70 4.45
CA LEU A 230 -14.95 0.26 4.66
C LEU A 230 -13.97 -0.47 3.77
N ALA A 231 -13.17 -1.35 4.38
CA ALA A 231 -12.29 -2.26 3.66
C ALA A 231 -12.42 -3.67 4.24
N CYS A 232 -12.47 -4.67 3.37
CA CYS A 232 -12.59 -6.06 3.78
C CYS A 232 -11.68 -6.95 2.95
N ALA A 233 -11.38 -8.12 3.53
CA ALA A 233 -10.71 -9.21 2.83
C ALA A 233 -11.48 -10.50 3.10
N PHE A 234 -11.85 -11.23 2.04
CA PHE A 234 -12.65 -12.44 2.16
C PHE A 234 -12.28 -13.49 1.11
N ASP A 235 -12.66 -14.70 1.40
CA ASP A 235 -12.39 -15.85 0.55
C ASP A 235 -13.12 -15.72 -0.78
N ARG A 236 -12.39 -15.88 -1.89
CA ARG A 236 -12.91 -15.69 -3.26
C ARG A 236 -14.18 -16.50 -3.57
N ALA A 237 -14.29 -17.71 -2.99
CA ALA A 237 -15.47 -18.55 -3.19
C ALA A 237 -16.76 -17.89 -2.70
N MET A 238 -16.68 -17.06 -1.65
CA MET A 238 -17.84 -16.39 -1.07
C MET A 238 -18.43 -15.30 -1.97
N LEU A 239 -17.63 -14.68 -2.82
CA LEU A 239 -18.15 -13.72 -3.81
C LEU A 239 -19.07 -14.37 -4.85
N ARG A 240 -18.74 -15.60 -5.25
CA ARG A 240 -19.49 -16.33 -6.28
C ARG A 240 -20.80 -16.89 -5.75
N SER A 241 -20.81 -17.37 -4.50
CA SER A 241 -21.97 -18.02 -3.88
C SER A 241 -22.77 -17.10 -2.94
N GLY A 242 -22.20 -15.97 -2.52
CA GLY A 242 -22.71 -15.17 -1.40
C GLY A 242 -23.47 -13.89 -1.77
N GLY A 243 -23.80 -13.65 -3.05
CA GLY A 243 -24.56 -12.44 -3.43
C GLY A 243 -23.73 -11.14 -3.46
N GLY A 244 -22.40 -11.23 -3.68
CA GLY A 244 -21.51 -10.08 -3.83
C GLY A 244 -20.91 -9.56 -2.51
N ALA A 245 -20.07 -8.53 -2.62
CA ALA A 245 -19.29 -7.98 -1.50
C ALA A 245 -20.17 -7.48 -0.33
N ALA A 246 -21.29 -6.82 -0.63
CA ALA A 246 -22.21 -6.29 0.37
C ALA A 246 -22.80 -7.40 1.26
N MET A 247 -23.21 -8.52 0.68
CA MET A 247 -23.79 -9.63 1.42
C MET A 247 -22.76 -10.37 2.27
N VAL A 248 -21.55 -10.56 1.74
CA VAL A 248 -20.44 -11.16 2.51
C VAL A 248 -20.04 -10.26 3.69
N CYS A 249 -19.96 -8.95 3.46
CA CYS A 249 -19.70 -7.97 4.51
C CYS A 249 -20.75 -8.03 5.61
N LYS A 250 -22.05 -7.98 5.24
CA LYS A 250 -23.16 -8.08 6.19
C LYS A 250 -23.07 -9.35 7.04
N LYS A 251 -22.75 -10.48 6.44
CA LYS A 251 -22.59 -11.76 7.13
C LYS A 251 -21.44 -11.74 8.14
N ILE A 252 -20.27 -11.21 7.73
CA ILE A 252 -19.11 -11.11 8.61
C ILE A 252 -19.38 -10.18 9.80
N MET A 253 -20.02 -9.03 9.57
CA MET A 253 -20.41 -8.10 10.64
C MET A 253 -21.32 -8.76 11.68
N ALA A 254 -22.34 -9.47 11.20
CA ALA A 254 -23.27 -10.22 12.09
C ALA A 254 -22.56 -11.35 12.86
N GLU A 255 -21.71 -12.15 12.21
CA GLU A 255 -20.90 -13.20 12.85
C GLU A 255 -19.99 -12.64 13.94
N ALA A 256 -19.49 -11.41 13.76
CA ALA A 256 -18.60 -10.74 14.69
C ALA A 256 -19.32 -10.06 15.87
N GLY A 257 -20.66 -9.88 15.79
CA GLY A 257 -21.46 -9.24 16.84
C GLY A 257 -21.63 -7.73 16.67
N PHE A 258 -21.37 -7.18 15.47
CA PHE A 258 -21.62 -5.78 15.18
C PHE A 258 -23.02 -5.54 14.59
N SER A 259 -23.54 -4.35 14.80
CA SER A 259 -24.80 -3.90 14.21
C SER A 259 -24.75 -3.89 12.66
N PRO A 260 -25.89 -4.06 12.00
CA PRO A 260 -25.97 -3.94 10.55
C PRO A 260 -25.56 -2.54 10.07
N LEU A 261 -24.84 -2.49 8.95
CA LEU A 261 -24.48 -1.24 8.28
C LEU A 261 -25.58 -0.82 7.29
N LEU A 262 -25.85 0.49 7.25
CA LEU A 262 -26.77 1.07 6.27
C LEU A 262 -26.07 1.32 4.93
N GLY A 263 -26.80 1.25 3.81
CA GLY A 263 -26.30 1.62 2.49
C GLY A 263 -25.32 0.64 1.83
N LEU A 264 -25.10 -0.56 2.39
CA LEU A 264 -24.14 -1.53 1.83
C LEU A 264 -24.47 -2.01 0.42
N LYS A 265 -25.77 -2.12 0.08
CA LYS A 265 -26.22 -2.62 -1.23
C LYS A 265 -26.04 -1.58 -2.33
N GLU A 266 -26.24 -0.34 -1.98
CA GLU A 266 -26.19 0.84 -2.86
C GLU A 266 -24.75 1.37 -3.03
N ALA A 267 -23.82 0.94 -2.17
CA ALA A 267 -22.46 1.42 -2.17
C ALA A 267 -21.69 1.05 -3.45
N ALA A 268 -20.83 1.96 -3.89
CA ALA A 268 -19.92 1.75 -5.03
C ALA A 268 -18.74 0.86 -4.64
N TRP A 269 -18.94 -0.44 -4.65
CA TRP A 269 -17.91 -1.40 -4.29
C TRP A 269 -16.79 -1.46 -5.32
N GLN A 270 -15.55 -1.43 -4.84
CA GLN A 270 -14.38 -1.78 -5.63
C GLN A 270 -13.77 -3.08 -5.10
N LEU A 271 -13.26 -3.89 -6.02
CA LEU A 271 -12.59 -5.15 -5.73
C LEU A 271 -11.09 -5.00 -6.04
N THR A 272 -10.26 -5.75 -5.33
CA THR A 272 -8.83 -5.88 -5.66
C THR A 272 -8.57 -7.22 -6.34
N ALA A 273 -7.38 -7.36 -6.91
CA ALA A 273 -6.81 -8.68 -7.17
C ALA A 273 -6.56 -9.42 -5.84
N GLU A 274 -6.18 -10.69 -5.91
CA GLU A 274 -5.78 -11.49 -4.76
C GLU A 274 -4.66 -10.79 -4.00
N LEU A 275 -4.79 -10.71 -2.66
CA LEU A 275 -3.96 -9.89 -1.82
C LEU A 275 -2.57 -10.51 -1.58
N SER A 276 -2.54 -11.74 -1.04
CA SER A 276 -1.26 -12.36 -0.65
C SER A 276 -0.52 -12.91 -1.87
N ARG A 277 0.64 -12.32 -2.14
CA ARG A 277 1.48 -12.68 -3.29
C ARG A 277 2.95 -12.39 -3.01
N CYS A 278 3.81 -13.05 -3.76
CA CYS A 278 5.25 -12.88 -3.70
C CYS A 278 5.80 -12.68 -5.11
N THR A 279 6.63 -11.68 -5.31
CA THR A 279 7.32 -11.41 -6.57
C THR A 279 8.80 -11.79 -6.44
N ILE A 280 9.33 -12.52 -7.39
CA ILE A 280 10.72 -13.03 -7.39
C ILE A 280 11.25 -13.04 -8.84
N PRO A 281 12.45 -12.48 -9.06
CA PRO A 281 13.24 -11.63 -8.17
C PRO A 281 12.61 -10.25 -7.96
N LEU A 282 13.10 -9.49 -6.96
CA LEU A 282 12.62 -8.12 -6.67
C LEU A 282 13.35 -7.04 -7.46
N ALA A 283 14.30 -7.43 -8.28
CA ALA A 283 15.11 -6.57 -9.10
C ALA A 283 15.49 -7.27 -10.41
N GLY A 284 15.75 -6.49 -11.43
CA GLY A 284 16.37 -6.87 -12.67
C GLY A 284 17.32 -5.77 -13.14
N HIS A 285 17.91 -5.92 -14.31
CA HIS A 285 18.85 -4.93 -14.83
C HIS A 285 18.21 -3.53 -14.85
N ARG A 286 18.76 -2.60 -14.07
CA ARG A 286 18.29 -1.19 -13.93
C ARG A 286 16.83 -1.07 -13.48
N LEU A 287 16.34 -2.04 -12.73
CA LEU A 287 14.95 -2.15 -12.31
C LEU A 287 14.86 -2.63 -10.86
N LEU A 288 14.13 -1.91 -10.01
CA LEU A 288 13.77 -2.36 -8.67
C LEU A 288 12.25 -2.31 -8.49
N LEU A 289 11.69 -3.33 -7.84
CA LEU A 289 10.28 -3.37 -7.44
C LEU A 289 10.15 -2.88 -6.00
N ILE A 290 9.23 -1.95 -5.75
CA ILE A 290 8.96 -1.38 -4.43
C ILE A 290 7.47 -1.43 -4.08
N GLY A 291 7.15 -1.32 -2.80
CA GLY A 291 5.78 -1.39 -2.31
C GLY A 291 5.12 -2.73 -2.62
N ASP A 292 3.81 -2.71 -2.89
CA ASP A 292 3.01 -3.92 -3.14
C ASP A 292 3.44 -4.66 -4.43
N ALA A 293 4.13 -4.01 -5.35
CA ALA A 293 4.70 -4.66 -6.54
C ALA A 293 5.81 -5.65 -6.19
N ALA A 294 6.54 -5.43 -5.11
CA ALA A 294 7.55 -6.34 -4.59
C ALA A 294 6.96 -7.57 -3.87
N GLY A 295 5.67 -7.55 -3.60
CA GLY A 295 4.94 -8.58 -2.87
C GLY A 295 4.01 -7.97 -1.82
N TYR A 296 2.98 -8.70 -1.46
CA TYR A 296 1.98 -8.23 -0.54
C TYR A 296 1.49 -9.34 0.38
N VAL A 297 1.25 -8.99 1.62
CA VAL A 297 0.60 -9.85 2.61
C VAL A 297 -0.69 -9.18 3.02
N GLU A 298 -1.77 -9.95 3.13
CA GLU A 298 -3.07 -9.51 3.61
C GLU A 298 -2.92 -8.70 4.93
N PRO A 299 -3.21 -7.38 4.92
CA PRO A 299 -2.79 -6.48 6.00
C PRO A 299 -3.84 -6.37 7.09
N PHE A 300 -4.13 -7.44 7.81
CA PHE A 300 -5.06 -7.41 8.95
C PHE A 300 -4.66 -6.36 9.99
N THR A 301 -3.37 -6.14 10.20
CA THR A 301 -2.82 -5.19 11.17
C THR A 301 -2.75 -3.75 10.69
N GLY A 302 -3.15 -3.45 9.45
CA GLY A 302 -3.07 -2.10 8.87
C GLY A 302 -1.66 -1.65 8.45
N GLU A 303 -0.66 -2.56 8.43
CA GLU A 303 0.75 -2.22 8.18
C GLU A 303 1.13 -2.02 6.70
N GLY A 304 0.23 -2.29 5.75
CA GLY A 304 0.56 -2.27 4.31
C GLY A 304 1.18 -0.96 3.83
N MET A 305 0.65 0.18 4.26
CA MET A 305 1.21 1.50 3.91
C MET A 305 2.58 1.72 4.55
N GLY A 306 2.79 1.27 5.79
CA GLY A 306 4.09 1.32 6.45
C GLY A 306 5.16 0.55 5.68
N TRP A 307 4.85 -0.66 5.21
CA TRP A 307 5.77 -1.45 4.39
C TRP A 307 6.06 -0.79 3.04
N ALA A 308 5.04 -0.23 2.40
CA ALA A 308 5.19 0.46 1.12
C ALA A 308 6.12 1.68 1.23
N LEU A 309 5.90 2.54 2.22
CA LEU A 309 6.73 3.71 2.50
C LEU A 309 8.16 3.34 2.92
N THR A 310 8.30 2.31 3.77
CA THR A 310 9.62 1.80 4.18
C THR A 310 10.42 1.27 2.99
N SER A 311 9.77 0.52 2.08
CA SER A 311 10.46 -0.01 0.90
C SER A 311 11.01 1.10 0.01
N SER A 312 10.31 2.23 -0.09
CA SER A 312 10.77 3.41 -0.82
C SER A 312 12.04 3.98 -0.23
N LEU A 313 12.05 4.23 1.08
CA LEU A 313 13.21 4.79 1.79
C LEU A 313 14.44 3.88 1.68
N VAL A 314 14.23 2.57 1.83
CA VAL A 314 15.31 1.56 1.73
C VAL A 314 15.90 1.49 0.33
N ALA A 315 15.11 1.77 -0.71
CA ALA A 315 15.57 1.74 -2.09
C ALA A 315 16.41 2.99 -2.49
N LEU A 316 16.22 4.14 -1.82
CA LEU A 316 16.85 5.40 -2.24
C LEU A 316 18.38 5.31 -2.41
N PRO A 317 19.17 4.80 -1.43
CA PRO A 317 20.62 4.73 -1.58
C PRO A 317 21.06 3.85 -2.76
N LEU A 318 20.32 2.76 -3.03
CA LEU A 318 20.62 1.87 -4.15
C LEU A 318 20.34 2.53 -5.50
N VAL A 319 19.25 3.30 -5.58
CA VAL A 319 18.89 4.04 -6.80
C VAL A 319 19.93 5.13 -7.09
N LEU A 320 20.39 5.87 -6.08
CA LEU A 320 21.44 6.87 -6.22
C LEU A 320 22.71 6.24 -6.81
N ARG A 321 23.20 5.18 -6.18
CA ARG A 321 24.38 4.43 -6.68
C ARG A 321 24.14 3.89 -8.10
N GLY A 322 22.96 3.32 -8.34
CA GLY A 322 22.60 2.76 -9.66
C GLY A 322 22.48 3.79 -10.77
N CYS A 323 22.19 5.05 -10.46
CA CYS A 323 22.23 6.17 -11.40
C CYS A 323 23.66 6.55 -11.79
N GLU A 324 24.61 6.42 -10.87
CA GLU A 324 26.03 6.63 -11.14
C GLU A 324 26.62 5.44 -11.87
N GLN A 325 26.49 4.24 -11.28
CA GLN A 325 26.98 2.99 -11.86
C GLN A 325 26.04 1.85 -11.45
N TRP A 326 25.51 1.12 -12.43
CA TRP A 326 24.72 -0.07 -12.19
C TRP A 326 25.60 -1.31 -12.26
N ASP A 327 25.49 -2.15 -11.23
CA ASP A 327 26.06 -3.50 -11.19
C ASP A 327 25.03 -4.53 -10.68
N ARG A 328 25.28 -5.81 -10.89
CA ARG A 328 24.38 -6.88 -10.43
C ARG A 328 24.37 -7.06 -8.92
N GLU A 329 25.36 -6.52 -8.21
CA GLU A 329 25.36 -6.57 -6.75
C GLU A 329 24.22 -5.74 -6.17
N LEU A 330 23.83 -4.63 -6.81
CA LEU A 330 22.67 -3.81 -6.43
C LEU A 330 21.38 -4.62 -6.42
N GLU A 331 21.20 -5.55 -7.36
CA GLU A 331 20.02 -6.41 -7.42
C GLU A 331 19.97 -7.36 -6.22
N SER A 332 21.10 -7.99 -5.89
CA SER A 332 21.24 -8.88 -4.74
C SER A 332 21.13 -8.11 -3.42
N GLU A 333 21.71 -6.92 -3.35
CA GLU A 333 21.63 -6.04 -2.18
C GLU A 333 20.18 -5.60 -1.93
N TRP A 334 19.44 -5.23 -2.98
CA TRP A 334 18.03 -4.91 -2.86
C TRP A 334 17.23 -6.07 -2.26
N GLN A 335 17.42 -7.28 -2.75
CA GLN A 335 16.73 -8.45 -2.21
C GLN A 335 17.03 -8.69 -0.72
N ARG A 336 18.29 -8.49 -0.28
CA ARG A 336 18.70 -8.62 1.13
C ARG A 336 18.07 -7.53 1.99
N LEU A 337 18.12 -6.28 1.54
CA LEU A 337 17.56 -5.14 2.27
C LEU A 337 16.04 -5.23 2.37
N HIS A 338 15.35 -5.55 1.28
CA HIS A 338 13.90 -5.75 1.29
C HIS A 338 13.50 -6.87 2.25
N ARG A 339 14.24 -8.00 2.23
CA ARG A 339 14.00 -9.10 3.18
C ARG A 339 14.13 -8.63 4.63
N ARG A 340 15.17 -7.86 4.93
CA ARG A 340 15.45 -7.36 6.28
C ARG A 340 14.41 -6.36 6.77
N TRP A 341 14.07 -5.38 5.95
CA TRP A 341 13.29 -4.21 6.38
C TRP A 341 11.79 -4.31 6.10
N VAL A 342 11.39 -5.14 5.15
CA VAL A 342 9.99 -5.31 4.74
C VAL A 342 9.51 -6.73 5.00
N SER A 343 10.09 -7.76 4.35
CA SER A 343 9.54 -9.12 4.39
C SER A 343 9.56 -9.73 5.80
N ALA A 344 10.61 -9.47 6.60
CA ALA A 344 10.69 -9.96 7.97
C ALA A 344 9.54 -9.42 8.84
N ARG A 345 9.07 -8.20 8.57
CA ARG A 345 7.94 -7.57 9.28
C ARG A 345 6.57 -8.06 8.80
N GLN A 346 6.51 -8.61 7.62
CA GLN A 346 5.30 -9.22 7.08
C GLN A 346 5.02 -10.61 7.70
N ALA A 347 6.04 -11.28 8.23
CA ALA A 347 5.89 -12.63 8.77
C ALA A 347 4.91 -12.74 9.95
N PRO A 348 4.94 -11.88 10.98
CA PRO A 348 3.94 -11.89 12.06
C PRO A 348 2.52 -11.63 11.54
N CYS A 349 2.37 -10.68 10.60
CA CYS A 349 1.07 -10.39 10.00
C CYS A 349 0.52 -11.59 9.22
N ARG A 350 1.38 -12.29 8.47
CA ARG A 350 1.01 -13.52 7.77
C ARG A 350 0.59 -14.63 8.75
N ALA A 351 1.31 -14.81 9.85
CA ALA A 351 0.96 -15.78 10.88
C ALA A 351 -0.39 -15.45 11.52
N LEU A 352 -0.65 -14.18 11.85
CA LEU A 352 -1.93 -13.73 12.39
C LEU A 352 -3.08 -13.92 11.37
N ALA A 353 -2.90 -13.49 10.12
CA ALA A 353 -3.89 -13.68 9.06
C ALA A 353 -4.23 -15.17 8.85
N LEU A 354 -3.24 -16.05 8.99
CA LEU A 354 -3.46 -17.50 8.95
C LEU A 354 -4.23 -17.99 10.19
N ALA A 355 -3.87 -17.55 11.38
CA ALA A 355 -4.54 -17.93 12.63
C ALA A 355 -6.02 -17.54 12.63
N LEU A 356 -6.34 -16.35 12.09
CA LEU A 356 -7.71 -15.85 11.98
C LEU A 356 -8.61 -16.64 11.02
N ARG A 357 -8.06 -17.53 10.21
CA ARG A 357 -8.84 -18.46 9.36
C ARG A 357 -9.45 -19.61 10.14
N TYR A 358 -8.97 -19.86 11.37
CA TYR A 358 -9.44 -20.94 12.21
C TYR A 358 -10.31 -20.38 13.34
N PRO A 359 -11.66 -20.59 13.31
CA PRO A 359 -12.58 -19.98 14.26
C PRO A 359 -12.28 -20.26 15.74
N LYS A 360 -11.80 -21.47 16.03
CA LYS A 360 -11.41 -21.84 17.40
C LYS A 360 -10.18 -21.07 17.89
N ILE A 361 -9.21 -20.82 16.99
CA ILE A 361 -7.98 -20.07 17.30
C ILE A 361 -8.32 -18.58 17.45
N SER A 362 -9.07 -18.00 16.52
CA SER A 362 -9.47 -16.59 16.57
C SER A 362 -10.30 -16.30 17.83
N TRP A 363 -11.22 -17.18 18.19
CA TRP A 363 -11.99 -17.07 19.43
C TRP A 363 -11.10 -17.16 20.68
N GLY A 364 -10.16 -18.12 20.74
CA GLY A 364 -9.21 -18.27 21.84
C GLY A 364 -8.33 -17.04 22.01
N LEU A 365 -7.75 -16.53 20.91
CA LEU A 365 -6.95 -15.30 20.90
C LEU A 365 -7.77 -14.10 21.37
N HIS A 366 -9.01 -13.96 20.91
CA HIS A 366 -9.90 -12.88 21.30
C HIS A 366 -10.23 -12.92 22.81
N ARG A 367 -10.56 -14.10 23.35
CA ARG A 367 -10.81 -14.27 24.81
C ARG A 367 -9.57 -13.94 25.64
N LEU A 368 -8.40 -14.37 25.19
CA LEU A 368 -7.14 -14.06 25.86
C LEU A 368 -6.87 -12.55 25.83
N ALA A 369 -7.08 -11.91 24.68
CA ALA A 369 -6.94 -10.46 24.56
C ALA A 369 -7.89 -9.69 25.48
N GLY A 370 -9.14 -10.10 25.59
CA GLY A 370 -10.12 -9.49 26.49
C GLY A 370 -9.83 -9.77 27.97
N ARG A 371 -9.23 -10.93 28.31
CA ARG A 371 -8.86 -11.27 29.67
C ARG A 371 -7.64 -10.51 30.20
N PHE A 372 -6.72 -10.16 29.30
CA PHE A 372 -5.46 -9.48 29.62
C PHE A 372 -5.24 -8.24 28.73
N PRO A 373 -6.11 -7.20 28.84
CA PRO A 373 -6.08 -6.06 27.92
C PRO A 373 -4.76 -5.28 27.97
N SER A 374 -4.16 -5.12 29.16
CA SER A 374 -2.88 -4.42 29.31
C SER A 374 -1.71 -5.15 28.61
N ILE A 375 -1.69 -6.48 28.69
CA ILE A 375 -0.69 -7.31 28.00
C ILE A 375 -0.91 -7.21 26.50
N THR A 376 -2.16 -7.29 26.04
CA THR A 376 -2.53 -7.19 24.64
C THR A 376 -2.13 -5.83 24.04
N SER A 377 -2.44 -4.73 24.73
CA SER A 377 -2.04 -3.38 24.32
C SER A 377 -0.51 -3.24 24.27
N SER A 378 0.22 -3.80 25.24
CA SER A 378 1.68 -3.80 25.28
C SER A 378 2.28 -4.59 24.11
N LEU A 379 1.72 -5.76 23.78
CA LEU A 379 2.16 -6.57 22.63
C LEU A 379 1.87 -5.87 21.30
N ILE A 380 0.70 -5.27 21.13
CA ILE A 380 0.37 -4.46 19.96
C ILE A 380 1.36 -3.31 19.84
N GLY A 381 1.62 -2.56 20.92
CA GLY A 381 2.58 -1.47 20.94
C GLY A 381 4.00 -1.91 20.56
N LEU A 382 4.43 -3.09 21.02
CA LEU A 382 5.73 -3.65 20.66
C LEU A 382 5.81 -4.02 19.17
N MET A 383 4.75 -4.61 18.62
CA MET A 383 4.67 -4.95 17.20
C MET A 383 4.63 -3.72 16.31
N GLN A 384 4.05 -2.62 16.79
CA GLN A 384 3.93 -1.36 16.05
C GLN A 384 5.14 -0.44 16.19
N ARG A 385 6.17 -0.80 16.98
CA ARG A 385 7.39 0.02 17.09
C ARG A 385 8.02 0.24 15.73
N PRO A 386 8.21 1.51 15.32
CA PRO A 386 8.83 1.81 14.04
C PRO A 386 10.29 1.39 14.05
N VAL A 387 10.71 0.76 12.98
CA VAL A 387 12.12 0.41 12.76
C VAL A 387 12.47 0.78 11.33
N LEU A 388 13.27 1.81 11.19
CA LEU A 388 13.75 2.31 9.91
C LEU A 388 15.26 2.13 9.80
N PRO A 389 15.81 1.97 8.58
CA PRO A 389 17.24 2.07 8.38
C PRO A 389 17.71 3.47 8.77
N SER A 390 18.91 3.58 9.31
CA SER A 390 19.57 4.89 9.40
C SER A 390 19.83 5.38 7.97
N LEU A 391 19.04 6.35 7.53
CA LEU A 391 19.25 7.03 6.25
C LEU A 391 20.45 7.98 6.42
N ARG A 392 21.66 7.42 6.63
CA ARG A 392 22.87 8.22 6.47
C ARG A 392 23.05 8.46 4.98
N VAL A 393 22.79 9.69 4.58
CA VAL A 393 23.12 10.26 3.27
C VAL A 393 24.60 10.56 3.25
#